data_8aa39d33c35b69079a75767bfb8c31ec
#
_entry.id   8aa39d33c35b69079a75767bfb8c31ec
#
_cell.length_a   1.000
_cell.length_b   1.000
_cell.length_c   1.000
_cell.angle_alpha   90.00
_cell.angle_beta   90.00
_cell.angle_gamma   90.00
#
_symmetry.space_group_name_H-M   'P 1'
#
loop_
_entity.id
_entity.type
_entity.pdbx_description
1 polymer ?
#
loop_
_entity_poly.entity_id
_entity_poly.type
_entity_poly.pdbx_seq_one_letter_code
_entity_poly.pdbx_strand_id
1 'polypeptide(L)'
;MAGHSHSHSSDDGRGGDSDHDEEGPRATGDAPNGVGSSKRLLLQVSLFASLGVFLFGYDQGVMSGIITGPYFKAYFHQPTRFELATMVAILEIGAFITSILAGRVGDIFGRRATILMGATLFTIGGLFQAFTNGFRMMVLGRVLAGNGVGFLSMAVPVYQSEISPAEHRGRLACIEFTLNIVGYCSSIWIDYFASYISSDLSWRFPLLIQSVIGTILAIGSFFIPESPRWLLDMDLDDEGMGVLADLHGDGDPEDERAREEFREIKDSVFQERTMGDRSYKAMWKRYRGRVLLAVSAQAFAQLNGINVISYYAPLVFESAGWIGRDAIFMTGINGIIYVLSTIPTWYLVDTLGRRVILLSGATAMAIALTLVGFFLYLDQSYTPVAVVTSVIIYNAAFGYSWGPIPWLYPPEILPNAFRVKGVSLSTASNWAFVGEMTPILQEKIRWRLYPMHAGFCVLSIVMVFFLYPETAGVPLEEMDELFGDQTPTQPLLSSRNSFDSPPDGGPLRRSHSHASFRKGKPHEHSDAAEPPKSNRPRHRRTLSGSASLPGRGGPGVEGVRDWWSSSRNASQTFSSASRPGSRSTTPGPEGGGRRNYQTVRQSEEEEAIL
;
A
#
# COMPACT_ATOMS: atom_id res chain seq x y z
N MET A 1 -63.61 27.61 -29.45
CA MET A 1 -64.89 27.06 -28.98
C MET A 1 -64.68 26.74 -27.54
N ALA A 2 -65.02 27.61 -26.69
CA ALA A 2 -66.30 27.70 -25.93
C ALA A 2 -66.32 26.63 -24.84
N GLY A 3 -66.49 26.86 -23.60
CA GLY A 3 -66.88 28.02 -22.85
C GLY A 3 -67.42 27.53 -21.48
N HIS A 4 -67.36 28.43 -20.57
CA HIS A 4 -68.30 28.68 -19.49
C HIS A 4 -68.40 27.71 -18.31
N SER A 5 -68.31 28.07 -17.12
CA SER A 5 -68.60 29.25 -16.26
C SER A 5 -69.52 28.86 -15.09
N HIS A 6 -69.34 29.60 -14.00
CA HIS A 6 -70.30 29.90 -12.90
C HIS A 6 -70.22 28.99 -11.66
N SER A 7 -69.96 29.44 -10.50
CA SER A 7 -70.23 30.63 -9.66
C SER A 7 -71.17 30.29 -8.49
N HIS A 8 -70.94 30.99 -7.41
CA HIS A 8 -71.77 31.34 -6.24
C HIS A 8 -71.59 30.45 -4.98
N SER A 9 -71.08 30.95 -3.94
CA SER A 9 -71.34 32.09 -3.02
C SER A 9 -72.10 31.67 -1.80
N SER A 10 -71.63 32.19 -0.74
CA SER A 10 -72.21 32.75 0.51
C SER A 10 -72.03 31.84 1.72
N ASP A 11 -71.47 32.23 2.77
CA ASP A 11 -71.48 33.38 3.67
C ASP A 11 -71.81 32.93 5.12
N ASP A 12 -71.28 33.63 6.08
CA ASP A 12 -71.58 33.67 7.51
C ASP A 12 -70.91 32.57 8.42
N GLY A 13 -70.14 32.89 9.46
CA GLY A 13 -69.94 34.08 10.20
C GLY A 13 -69.46 33.72 11.62
N ARG A 14 -68.60 34.52 12.25
CA ARG A 14 -68.23 34.66 13.68
C ARG A 14 -67.50 33.50 14.35
N GLY A 15 -66.43 33.71 15.01
CA GLY A 15 -65.86 34.75 15.84
C GLY A 15 -64.75 34.17 16.67
N GLY A 16 -63.72 34.93 16.88
CA GLY A 16 -62.89 35.13 18.06
C GLY A 16 -62.02 33.96 18.52
N ASP A 17 -60.76 34.04 18.49
CA ASP A 17 -59.85 34.60 19.48
C ASP A 17 -58.40 34.45 19.01
N SER A 18 -57.69 35.49 19.28
CA SER A 18 -56.28 35.70 19.08
C SER A 18 -55.42 34.87 20.03
N ASP A 19 -54.53 34.06 19.49
CA ASP A 19 -53.25 33.79 20.15
C ASP A 19 -52.12 33.95 19.13
N HIS A 20 -51.35 34.98 19.37
CA HIS A 20 -50.10 35.28 18.67
C HIS A 20 -49.02 34.30 19.13
N ASP A 21 -48.79 33.25 18.37
CA ASP A 21 -47.49 32.55 18.41
C ASP A 21 -46.58 33.15 17.33
N GLU A 22 -45.60 33.90 17.77
CA GLU A 22 -44.45 34.36 16.97
C GLU A 22 -43.67 33.15 16.47
N GLU A 23 -43.99 32.68 15.24
CA GLU A 23 -43.05 31.87 14.48
C GLU A 23 -41.86 32.75 14.10
N GLY A 24 -40.77 32.61 14.87
CA GLY A 24 -39.45 33.09 14.50
C GLY A 24 -39.02 32.48 13.14
N PRO A 25 -38.19 33.18 12.36
CA PRO A 25 -37.80 32.70 11.05
C PRO A 25 -37.12 31.36 11.17
N ARG A 26 -37.73 30.32 10.56
CA ARG A 26 -37.07 29.03 10.28
C ARG A 26 -35.85 29.34 9.45
N ALA A 27 -34.68 29.29 10.07
CA ALA A 27 -33.42 29.20 9.38
C ALA A 27 -33.53 27.96 8.48
N THR A 28 -33.66 28.19 7.17
CA THR A 28 -33.36 27.19 6.16
C THR A 28 -31.88 26.89 6.32
N GLY A 29 -31.59 25.93 7.20
CA GLY A 29 -30.26 25.38 7.32
C GLY A 29 -29.91 24.79 5.97
N ASP A 30 -28.98 25.42 5.28
CA ASP A 30 -28.26 24.83 4.18
C ASP A 30 -27.80 23.45 4.65
N ALA A 31 -28.28 22.40 4.00
CA ALA A 31 -27.77 21.06 4.22
C ALA A 31 -26.25 21.11 4.03
N PRO A 32 -25.44 20.64 4.98
CA PRO A 32 -24.01 20.78 4.86
C PRO A 32 -23.54 20.03 3.62
N ASN A 33 -22.85 20.77 2.75
CA ASN A 33 -22.11 20.24 1.59
C ASN A 33 -20.97 19.28 2.01
N GLY A 34 -21.03 18.74 3.23
CA GLY A 34 -19.97 18.05 3.95
C GLY A 34 -19.69 16.64 3.45
N VAL A 35 -20.71 15.81 3.18
CA VAL A 35 -20.56 14.38 2.86
C VAL A 35 -19.68 14.11 1.61
N GLY A 36 -19.39 15.14 0.81
CA GLY A 36 -18.47 15.06 -0.32
C GLY A 36 -17.01 15.45 0.00
N SER A 37 -16.75 16.11 1.14
CA SER A 37 -15.43 16.67 1.46
C SER A 37 -14.47 15.62 1.97
N SER A 38 -14.84 14.85 2.99
CA SER A 38 -14.00 13.77 3.56
C SER A 38 -13.67 12.69 2.55
N LYS A 39 -14.65 12.25 1.74
CA LYS A 39 -14.40 11.26 0.68
C LYS A 39 -13.42 11.77 -0.37
N ARG A 40 -13.47 13.05 -0.70
CA ARG A 40 -12.50 13.65 -1.64
C ARG A 40 -11.13 13.75 -1.01
N LEU A 41 -11.04 14.17 0.26
CA LEU A 41 -9.78 14.25 0.98
C LEU A 41 -9.14 12.86 1.11
N LEU A 42 -9.89 11.85 1.53
CA LEU A 42 -9.42 10.47 1.62
C LEU A 42 -8.88 9.98 0.26
N LEU A 43 -9.63 10.21 -0.82
CA LEU A 43 -9.19 9.82 -2.16
C LEU A 43 -7.92 10.56 -2.59
N GLN A 44 -7.81 11.86 -2.30
CA GLN A 44 -6.63 12.66 -2.62
C GLN A 44 -5.40 12.19 -1.85
N VAL A 45 -5.52 11.97 -0.54
CA VAL A 45 -4.43 11.45 0.31
C VAL A 45 -4.02 10.06 -0.15
N SER A 46 -4.98 9.21 -0.44
CA SER A 46 -4.81 7.85 -0.94
C SER A 46 -4.07 7.81 -2.28
N LEU A 47 -4.52 8.60 -3.27
CA LEU A 47 -3.87 8.70 -4.58
C LEU A 47 -2.48 9.31 -4.47
N PHE A 48 -2.30 10.31 -3.60
CA PHE A 48 -0.99 10.92 -3.38
C PHE A 48 -0.01 9.92 -2.75
N ALA A 49 -0.41 9.20 -1.71
CA ALA A 49 0.43 8.16 -1.10
C ALA A 49 0.80 7.07 -2.11
N SER A 50 -0.13 6.71 -2.99
CA SER A 50 0.08 5.72 -4.05
C SER A 50 1.11 6.14 -5.12
N LEU A 51 1.54 7.43 -5.16
CA LEU A 51 2.72 7.83 -5.95
C LEU A 51 3.98 7.07 -5.52
N GLY A 52 4.07 6.66 -4.24
CA GLY A 52 5.18 5.82 -3.78
C GLY A 52 5.20 4.45 -4.47
N VAL A 53 4.02 3.87 -4.69
CA VAL A 53 3.87 2.60 -5.41
C VAL A 53 4.07 2.79 -6.92
N PHE A 54 3.59 3.90 -7.47
CA PHE A 54 3.86 4.29 -8.86
C PHE A 54 5.37 4.39 -9.14
N LEU A 55 6.15 4.96 -8.21
CA LEU A 55 7.60 5.14 -8.37
C LEU A 55 8.33 3.81 -8.51
N PHE A 56 8.02 2.79 -7.71
CA PHE A 56 8.69 1.52 -7.88
C PHE A 56 8.26 0.79 -9.15
N GLY A 57 7.00 0.93 -9.58
CA GLY A 57 6.57 0.47 -10.90
C GLY A 57 7.32 1.17 -12.04
N TYR A 58 7.46 2.48 -11.96
CA TYR A 58 8.23 3.27 -12.91
C TYR A 58 9.69 2.80 -13.02
N ASP A 59 10.34 2.56 -11.87
CA ASP A 59 11.72 2.09 -11.82
C ASP A 59 11.90 0.68 -12.41
N GLN A 60 10.91 -0.20 -12.25
CA GLN A 60 10.91 -1.52 -12.90
C GLN A 60 10.90 -1.41 -14.42
N GLY A 61 10.10 -0.50 -14.96
CA GLY A 61 9.97 -0.35 -16.42
C GLY A 61 11.11 0.44 -17.05
N VAL A 62 11.61 1.49 -16.41
CA VAL A 62 12.60 2.40 -17.00
C VAL A 62 13.91 1.70 -17.39
N MET A 63 14.38 0.77 -16.58
CA MET A 63 15.58 0.01 -16.94
C MET A 63 15.33 -0.94 -18.10
N SER A 64 14.13 -1.48 -18.23
CA SER A 64 13.74 -2.40 -19.30
C SER A 64 13.95 -1.80 -20.70
N GLY A 65 13.55 -0.54 -20.92
CA GLY A 65 13.75 0.15 -22.19
C GLY A 65 15.17 0.66 -22.41
N ILE A 66 15.78 1.23 -21.37
CA ILE A 66 17.12 1.85 -21.45
C ILE A 66 18.21 0.85 -21.83
N ILE A 67 18.21 -0.36 -21.26
CA ILE A 67 19.28 -1.36 -21.49
C ILE A 67 19.40 -1.83 -22.92
N THR A 68 18.38 -1.67 -23.74
CA THR A 68 18.41 -1.99 -25.17
C THR A 68 18.94 -0.83 -26.03
N GLY A 69 18.96 0.39 -25.48
CA GLY A 69 19.32 1.62 -26.17
C GLY A 69 20.77 1.67 -26.63
N PRO A 70 21.06 2.13 -27.88
CA PRO A 70 22.40 2.17 -28.42
C PRO A 70 23.33 3.15 -27.67
N TYR A 71 22.82 4.30 -27.25
CA TYR A 71 23.59 5.30 -26.51
C TYR A 71 23.95 4.82 -25.10
N PHE A 72 23.05 4.10 -24.42
CA PHE A 72 23.35 3.48 -23.14
C PHE A 72 24.46 2.43 -23.27
N LYS A 73 24.34 1.53 -24.26
CA LYS A 73 25.37 0.51 -24.53
C LYS A 73 26.71 1.13 -24.88
N ALA A 74 26.71 2.19 -25.69
CA ALA A 74 27.95 2.90 -26.05
C ALA A 74 28.60 3.58 -24.84
N TYR A 75 27.82 4.27 -24.01
CA TYR A 75 28.31 4.97 -22.81
C TYR A 75 28.97 4.02 -21.80
N PHE A 76 28.41 2.83 -21.60
CA PHE A 76 28.96 1.81 -20.71
C PHE A 76 29.93 0.83 -21.41
N HIS A 77 30.47 1.19 -22.58
CA HIS A 77 31.44 0.40 -23.35
C HIS A 77 31.00 -1.02 -23.66
N GLN A 78 29.73 -1.19 -24.15
CA GLN A 78 29.10 -2.48 -24.45
C GLN A 78 29.09 -3.42 -23.22
N PRO A 79 28.30 -3.09 -22.18
CA PRO A 79 28.31 -3.81 -20.93
C PRO A 79 27.99 -5.30 -21.14
N THR A 80 28.68 -6.13 -20.40
CA THR A 80 28.43 -7.57 -20.37
C THR A 80 27.05 -7.88 -19.84
N ARG A 81 26.50 -9.05 -20.13
CA ARG A 81 25.20 -9.48 -19.60
C ARG A 81 25.17 -9.50 -18.09
N PHE A 82 26.28 -9.84 -17.44
CA PHE A 82 26.42 -9.78 -15.99
C PHE A 82 26.34 -8.34 -15.46
N GLU A 83 27.02 -7.40 -16.09
CA GLU A 83 26.95 -5.98 -15.72
C GLU A 83 25.53 -5.42 -15.92
N LEU A 84 24.86 -5.76 -17.02
CA LEU A 84 23.47 -5.38 -17.25
C LEU A 84 22.55 -5.98 -16.17
N ALA A 85 22.71 -7.27 -15.88
CA ALA A 85 21.96 -7.94 -14.82
C ALA A 85 22.18 -7.26 -13.46
N THR A 86 23.42 -6.92 -13.12
CA THR A 86 23.75 -6.22 -11.89
C THR A 86 23.13 -4.83 -11.85
N MET A 87 23.20 -4.04 -12.94
CA MET A 87 22.57 -2.71 -12.99
C MET A 87 21.04 -2.80 -12.75
N VAL A 88 20.38 -3.84 -13.24
CA VAL A 88 18.94 -4.01 -13.06
C VAL A 88 18.61 -4.51 -11.67
N ALA A 89 19.23 -5.60 -11.22
CA ALA A 89 18.82 -6.36 -10.06
C ALA A 89 19.39 -5.87 -8.72
N ILE A 90 20.48 -5.09 -8.72
CA ILE A 90 21.10 -4.60 -7.48
C ILE A 90 20.16 -3.72 -6.65
N LEU A 91 19.17 -3.09 -7.27
CA LEU A 91 18.11 -2.35 -6.61
C LEU A 91 17.32 -3.25 -5.64
N GLU A 92 17.01 -4.49 -6.05
CA GLU A 92 16.23 -5.43 -5.25
C GLU A 92 16.95 -5.81 -3.95
N ILE A 93 18.29 -5.84 -3.95
CA ILE A 93 19.09 -6.07 -2.73
C ILE A 93 18.91 -4.91 -1.75
N GLY A 94 18.95 -3.67 -2.23
CA GLY A 94 18.66 -2.49 -1.40
C GLY A 94 17.24 -2.54 -0.83
N ALA A 95 16.26 -2.85 -1.66
CA ALA A 95 14.87 -2.96 -1.27
C ALA A 95 14.62 -4.09 -0.27
N PHE A 96 15.28 -5.25 -0.43
CA PHE A 96 15.22 -6.36 0.52
C PHE A 96 15.65 -5.95 1.93
N ILE A 97 16.82 -5.33 2.04
CA ILE A 97 17.37 -4.92 3.34
C ILE A 97 16.47 -3.90 4.02
N THR A 98 16.05 -2.87 3.28
CA THR A 98 15.26 -1.78 3.86
C THR A 98 13.81 -2.17 4.12
N SER A 99 13.22 -3.11 3.38
CA SER A 99 11.88 -3.64 3.69
C SER A 99 11.83 -4.29 5.07
N ILE A 100 12.88 -5.03 5.48
CA ILE A 100 12.96 -5.61 6.83
C ILE A 100 13.06 -4.51 7.90
N LEU A 101 13.85 -3.46 7.63
CA LEU A 101 14.02 -2.34 8.56
C LEU A 101 12.77 -1.45 8.64
N ALA A 102 12.05 -1.32 7.54
CA ALA A 102 10.89 -0.44 7.39
C ALA A 102 9.78 -0.75 8.41
N GLY A 103 9.57 -2.03 8.75
CA GLY A 103 8.62 -2.41 9.78
C GLY A 103 8.92 -1.81 11.16
N ARG A 104 10.20 -1.73 11.52
CA ARG A 104 10.61 -1.13 12.79
C ARG A 104 10.67 0.41 12.72
N VAL A 105 11.11 0.94 11.61
CA VAL A 105 11.16 2.39 11.37
C VAL A 105 9.76 2.97 11.39
N GLY A 106 8.79 2.32 10.72
CA GLY A 106 7.40 2.72 10.68
C GLY A 106 6.70 2.68 12.04
N ASP A 107 7.07 1.75 12.93
CA ASP A 107 6.56 1.71 14.30
C ASP A 107 7.11 2.88 15.16
N ILE A 108 8.37 3.30 14.95
CA ILE A 108 9.03 4.32 15.77
C ILE A 108 8.72 5.73 15.27
N PHE A 109 8.84 5.98 13.97
CA PHE A 109 8.78 7.33 13.39
C PHE A 109 7.43 7.66 12.72
N GLY A 110 6.55 6.67 12.58
CA GLY A 110 5.28 6.81 11.87
C GLY A 110 5.37 6.50 10.38
N ARG A 111 4.21 6.43 9.76
CA ARG A 111 4.11 6.03 8.34
C ARG A 111 4.51 7.17 7.40
N ARG A 112 4.07 8.38 7.71
CA ARG A 112 4.43 9.60 6.97
C ARG A 112 5.94 9.83 6.91
N ALA A 113 6.64 9.73 8.05
CA ALA A 113 8.08 9.89 8.10
C ALA A 113 8.80 8.78 7.32
N THR A 114 8.29 7.55 7.34
CA THR A 114 8.84 6.42 6.59
C THR A 114 8.68 6.63 5.08
N ILE A 115 7.53 7.14 4.62
CA ILE A 115 7.30 7.53 3.21
C ILE A 115 8.26 8.64 2.79
N LEU A 116 8.43 9.69 3.61
CA LEU A 116 9.37 10.78 3.36
C LEU A 116 10.81 10.28 3.21
N MET A 117 11.25 9.39 4.11
CA MET A 117 12.60 8.80 4.05
C MET A 117 12.78 7.97 2.79
N GLY A 118 11.79 7.13 2.45
CA GLY A 118 11.80 6.33 1.23
C GLY A 118 11.87 7.19 -0.03
N ALA A 119 11.00 8.20 -0.15
CA ALA A 119 10.96 9.12 -1.28
C ALA A 119 12.27 9.92 -1.44
N THR A 120 12.87 10.35 -0.32
CA THR A 120 14.14 11.09 -0.34
C THR A 120 15.30 10.20 -0.83
N LEU A 121 15.41 8.98 -0.29
CA LEU A 121 16.45 8.04 -0.73
C LEU A 121 16.28 7.65 -2.21
N PHE A 122 15.04 7.44 -2.65
CA PHE A 122 14.73 7.15 -4.04
C PHE A 122 15.12 8.30 -4.96
N THR A 123 14.78 9.54 -4.59
CA THR A 123 15.14 10.75 -5.35
C THR A 123 16.65 10.91 -5.50
N ILE A 124 17.40 10.77 -4.40
CA ILE A 124 18.85 10.85 -4.41
C ILE A 124 19.44 9.74 -5.30
N GLY A 125 18.95 8.51 -5.16
CA GLY A 125 19.35 7.37 -5.99
C GLY A 125 19.11 7.62 -7.48
N GLY A 126 17.95 8.16 -7.85
CA GLY A 126 17.60 8.50 -9.22
C GLY A 126 18.50 9.62 -9.80
N LEU A 127 18.84 10.63 -9.00
CA LEU A 127 19.81 11.66 -9.42
C LEU A 127 21.20 11.07 -9.68
N PHE A 128 21.68 10.16 -8.81
CA PHE A 128 22.94 9.45 -9.04
C PHE A 128 22.92 8.63 -10.34
N GLN A 129 21.79 8.01 -10.66
CA GLN A 129 21.61 7.27 -11.92
C GLN A 129 21.61 8.23 -13.13
N ALA A 130 20.83 9.32 -13.09
CA ALA A 130 20.70 10.26 -14.20
C ALA A 130 22.03 10.98 -14.52
N PHE A 131 22.80 11.34 -13.48
CA PHE A 131 24.09 12.05 -13.62
C PHE A 131 25.30 11.12 -13.46
N THR A 132 25.12 9.84 -13.72
CA THR A 132 26.20 8.86 -13.56
C THR A 132 27.40 9.15 -14.47
N ASN A 133 28.62 8.94 -13.92
CA ASN A 133 29.90 9.04 -14.63
C ASN A 133 30.52 7.65 -14.93
N GLY A 134 29.72 6.56 -14.75
CA GLY A 134 30.18 5.21 -15.05
C GLY A 134 29.50 4.14 -14.19
N PHE A 135 29.87 2.89 -14.41
CA PHE A 135 29.22 1.71 -13.81
C PHE A 135 29.08 1.79 -12.28
N ARG A 136 30.14 2.17 -11.56
CA ARG A 136 30.10 2.21 -10.08
C ARG A 136 29.08 3.20 -9.53
N MET A 137 28.97 4.37 -10.16
CA MET A 137 28.03 5.40 -9.74
C MET A 137 26.59 4.99 -10.08
N MET A 138 26.37 4.31 -11.22
CA MET A 138 25.08 3.74 -11.59
C MET A 138 24.63 2.70 -10.54
N VAL A 139 25.50 1.76 -10.18
CA VAL A 139 25.23 0.73 -9.15
C VAL A 139 24.90 1.37 -7.79
N LEU A 140 25.69 2.37 -7.36
CA LEU A 140 25.41 3.10 -6.12
C LEU A 140 24.03 3.77 -6.15
N GLY A 141 23.70 4.44 -7.27
CA GLY A 141 22.40 5.06 -7.48
C GLY A 141 21.25 4.05 -7.41
N ARG A 142 21.45 2.87 -8.01
CA ARG A 142 20.46 1.76 -7.95
C ARG A 142 20.26 1.24 -6.53
N VAL A 143 21.33 1.04 -5.76
CA VAL A 143 21.24 0.62 -4.35
C VAL A 143 20.50 1.67 -3.51
N LEU A 144 20.81 2.95 -3.68
CA LEU A 144 20.12 4.03 -2.96
C LEU A 144 18.64 4.12 -3.34
N ALA A 145 18.31 4.03 -4.62
CA ALA A 145 16.92 3.99 -5.08
C ALA A 145 16.20 2.76 -4.52
N GLY A 146 16.86 1.59 -4.52
CA GLY A 146 16.35 0.36 -3.93
C GLY A 146 16.04 0.50 -2.44
N ASN A 147 16.92 1.15 -1.68
CA ASN A 147 16.64 1.46 -0.28
C ASN A 147 15.37 2.32 -0.13
N GLY A 148 15.15 3.26 -1.03
CA GLY A 148 13.91 4.05 -1.09
C GLY A 148 12.69 3.20 -1.39
N VAL A 149 12.77 2.33 -2.41
CA VAL A 149 11.71 1.39 -2.80
C VAL A 149 11.33 0.47 -1.64
N GLY A 150 12.32 -0.06 -0.90
CA GLY A 150 12.05 -0.95 0.24
C GLY A 150 11.24 -0.29 1.36
N PHE A 151 11.51 1.00 1.65
CA PHE A 151 10.69 1.77 2.59
C PHE A 151 9.29 2.04 2.03
N LEU A 152 9.17 2.48 0.78
CA LEU A 152 7.90 2.84 0.15
C LEU A 152 6.99 1.62 -0.02
N SER A 153 7.52 0.49 -0.48
CA SER A 153 6.76 -0.74 -0.75
C SER A 153 6.15 -1.36 0.52
N MET A 154 6.68 -1.07 1.70
CA MET A 154 6.08 -1.46 2.97
C MET A 154 5.18 -0.36 3.54
N ALA A 155 5.67 0.90 3.56
CA ALA A 155 4.98 1.98 4.27
C ALA A 155 3.68 2.41 3.58
N VAL A 156 3.62 2.45 2.24
CA VAL A 156 2.45 2.94 1.51
C VAL A 156 1.25 1.98 1.64
N PRO A 157 1.37 0.66 1.41
CA PRO A 157 0.24 -0.26 1.60
C PRO A 157 -0.25 -0.30 3.05
N VAL A 158 0.65 -0.21 4.05
CA VAL A 158 0.27 -0.16 5.46
C VAL A 158 -0.47 1.15 5.75
N TYR A 159 0.08 2.29 5.34
CA TYR A 159 -0.57 3.59 5.50
C TYR A 159 -1.97 3.59 4.86
N GLN A 160 -2.07 3.11 3.62
CA GLN A 160 -3.32 2.98 2.88
C GLN A 160 -4.36 2.14 3.64
N SER A 161 -3.93 1.01 4.21
CA SER A 161 -4.80 0.12 4.98
C SER A 161 -5.28 0.72 6.30
N GLU A 162 -4.50 1.65 6.89
CA GLU A 162 -4.79 2.30 8.16
C GLU A 162 -5.67 3.57 8.03
N ILE A 163 -5.65 4.23 6.85
CA ILE A 163 -6.51 5.39 6.58
C ILE A 163 -7.83 5.01 5.88
N SER A 164 -7.93 3.77 5.36
CA SER A 164 -9.07 3.34 4.57
C SER A 164 -10.16 2.70 5.42
N PRO A 165 -11.45 3.04 5.21
CA PRO A 165 -12.56 2.34 5.83
C PRO A 165 -12.52 0.85 5.53
N ALA A 166 -12.93 0.01 6.48
CA ALA A 166 -12.88 -1.44 6.37
C ALA A 166 -13.60 -1.97 5.11
N GLU A 167 -14.74 -1.37 4.75
CA GLU A 167 -15.56 -1.75 3.60
C GLU A 167 -14.90 -1.58 2.24
N HIS A 168 -13.94 -0.66 2.11
CA HIS A 168 -13.32 -0.29 0.82
C HIS A 168 -11.83 -0.64 0.74
N ARG A 169 -11.26 -1.22 1.77
CA ARG A 169 -9.81 -1.53 1.89
C ARG A 169 -9.28 -2.41 0.77
N GLY A 170 -9.98 -3.51 0.44
CA GLY A 170 -9.57 -4.41 -0.64
C GLY A 170 -9.55 -3.73 -2.01
N ARG A 171 -10.59 -2.95 -2.31
CA ARG A 171 -10.68 -2.19 -3.55
C ARG A 171 -9.58 -1.13 -3.66
N LEU A 172 -9.29 -0.39 -2.59
CA LEU A 172 -8.25 0.65 -2.58
C LEU A 172 -6.86 0.04 -2.77
N ALA A 173 -6.56 -1.11 -2.16
CA ALA A 173 -5.31 -1.84 -2.38
C ALA A 173 -5.16 -2.31 -3.85
N CYS A 174 -6.24 -2.72 -4.50
CA CYS A 174 -6.22 -3.06 -5.93
C CYS A 174 -6.00 -1.83 -6.82
N ILE A 175 -6.55 -0.66 -6.46
CA ILE A 175 -6.29 0.61 -7.15
C ILE A 175 -4.83 1.01 -7.00
N GLU A 176 -4.28 0.87 -5.80
CA GLU A 176 -2.86 1.13 -5.51
C GLU A 176 -1.95 0.27 -6.39
N PHE A 177 -2.22 -1.04 -6.50
CA PHE A 177 -1.49 -1.91 -7.43
C PHE A 177 -1.65 -1.48 -8.89
N THR A 178 -2.84 -1.03 -9.30
CA THR A 178 -3.03 -0.50 -10.65
C THR A 178 -2.13 0.70 -10.92
N LEU A 179 -1.94 1.60 -9.94
CA LEU A 179 -1.02 2.74 -10.07
C LEU A 179 0.44 2.29 -10.19
N ASN A 180 0.84 1.18 -9.57
CA ASN A 180 2.14 0.55 -9.83
C ASN A 180 2.31 0.22 -11.31
N ILE A 181 1.32 -0.46 -11.90
CA ILE A 181 1.41 -0.87 -13.30
C ILE A 181 1.29 0.33 -14.25
N VAL A 182 0.57 1.38 -13.87
CA VAL A 182 0.57 2.67 -14.60
C VAL A 182 1.97 3.28 -14.59
N GLY A 183 2.68 3.22 -13.45
CA GLY A 183 4.08 3.64 -13.35
C GLY A 183 4.99 2.88 -14.33
N TYR A 184 4.90 1.55 -14.30
CA TYR A 184 5.61 0.66 -15.23
C TYR A 184 5.30 0.98 -16.69
N CYS A 185 4.04 1.08 -17.06
CA CYS A 185 3.62 1.40 -18.43
C CYS A 185 4.12 2.79 -18.86
N SER A 186 4.01 3.79 -17.98
CA SER A 186 4.45 5.16 -18.25
C SER A 186 5.95 5.23 -18.52
N SER A 187 6.77 4.51 -17.75
CA SER A 187 8.23 4.49 -17.96
C SER A 187 8.61 3.92 -19.32
N ILE A 188 7.97 2.85 -19.77
CA ILE A 188 8.25 2.24 -21.07
C ILE A 188 7.87 3.18 -22.22
N TRP A 189 6.73 3.88 -22.13
CA TRP A 189 6.36 4.88 -23.14
C TRP A 189 7.30 6.07 -23.14
N ILE A 190 7.79 6.51 -21.98
CA ILE A 190 8.80 7.56 -21.88
C ILE A 190 10.11 7.08 -22.51
N ASP A 191 10.53 5.84 -22.26
CA ASP A 191 11.71 5.23 -22.89
C ASP A 191 11.57 5.16 -24.42
N TYR A 192 10.37 4.75 -24.89
CA TYR A 192 10.07 4.69 -26.32
C TYR A 192 10.23 6.07 -26.98
N PHE A 193 9.61 7.11 -26.42
CA PHE A 193 9.75 8.47 -26.96
C PHE A 193 11.16 9.02 -26.79
N ALA A 194 11.83 8.74 -25.66
CA ALA A 194 13.22 9.15 -25.43
C ALA A 194 14.19 8.46 -26.40
N SER A 195 13.89 7.27 -26.91
CA SER A 195 14.70 6.54 -27.89
C SER A 195 14.87 7.28 -29.24
N TYR A 196 14.04 8.29 -29.53
CA TYR A 196 14.20 9.15 -30.71
C TYR A 196 15.24 10.26 -30.50
N ILE A 197 15.71 10.49 -29.27
CA ILE A 197 16.73 11.49 -28.97
C ILE A 197 18.11 10.91 -29.31
N SER A 198 18.81 11.56 -30.23
CA SER A 198 20.12 11.11 -30.70
C SER A 198 21.25 11.61 -29.79
N SER A 199 21.20 11.34 -28.51
CA SER A 199 22.22 11.71 -27.52
C SER A 199 22.08 10.88 -26.24
N ASP A 200 22.97 11.05 -25.26
CA ASP A 200 22.89 10.44 -23.93
C ASP A 200 21.61 10.83 -23.17
N LEU A 201 20.93 11.90 -23.56
CA LEU A 201 19.64 12.25 -23.00
C LEU A 201 18.58 11.17 -23.25
N SER A 202 18.74 10.31 -24.26
CA SER A 202 17.81 9.22 -24.54
C SER A 202 17.61 8.27 -23.37
N TRP A 203 18.61 8.07 -22.52
CA TRP A 203 18.54 7.21 -21.34
C TRP A 203 18.61 7.99 -20.02
N ARG A 204 19.21 9.19 -20.00
CA ARG A 204 19.30 10.02 -18.80
C ARG A 204 17.96 10.71 -18.46
N PHE A 205 17.22 11.11 -19.49
CA PHE A 205 15.94 11.81 -19.31
C PHE A 205 14.88 10.95 -18.61
N PRO A 206 14.63 9.68 -18.99
CA PRO A 206 13.73 8.80 -18.23
C PRO A 206 14.16 8.62 -16.77
N LEU A 207 15.46 8.47 -16.49
CA LEU A 207 16.00 8.38 -15.14
C LEU A 207 15.85 9.67 -14.32
N LEU A 208 15.83 10.83 -14.98
CA LEU A 208 15.61 12.10 -14.30
C LEU A 208 14.14 12.27 -13.89
N ILE A 209 13.20 11.83 -14.73
CA ILE A 209 11.76 11.90 -14.44
C ILE A 209 11.42 11.18 -13.13
N GLN A 210 11.98 10.01 -12.86
CA GLN A 210 11.75 9.31 -11.60
C GLN A 210 12.17 10.14 -10.38
N SER A 211 13.27 10.89 -10.49
CA SER A 211 13.73 11.78 -9.42
C SER A 211 12.80 12.97 -9.22
N VAL A 212 12.22 13.51 -10.29
CA VAL A 212 11.23 14.59 -10.21
C VAL A 212 9.98 14.10 -9.47
N ILE A 213 9.45 12.93 -9.84
CA ILE A 213 8.27 12.36 -9.18
C ILE A 213 8.58 12.02 -7.71
N GLY A 214 9.78 11.45 -7.43
CA GLY A 214 10.23 11.19 -6.06
C GLY A 214 10.33 12.48 -5.22
N THR A 215 10.80 13.58 -5.82
CA THR A 215 10.83 14.90 -5.17
C THR A 215 9.43 15.40 -4.84
N ILE A 216 8.47 15.24 -5.76
CA ILE A 216 7.06 15.60 -5.53
C ILE A 216 6.48 14.80 -4.36
N LEU A 217 6.75 13.49 -4.31
CA LEU A 217 6.33 12.64 -3.20
C LEU A 217 6.98 13.07 -1.88
N ALA A 218 8.29 13.34 -1.88
CA ALA A 218 9.01 13.78 -0.68
C ALA A 218 8.46 15.11 -0.13
N ILE A 219 8.26 16.11 -1.00
CA ILE A 219 7.71 17.42 -0.60
C ILE A 219 6.26 17.24 -0.14
N GLY A 220 5.44 16.53 -0.88
CA GLY A 220 4.04 16.34 -0.55
C GLY A 220 3.80 15.50 0.70
N SER A 221 4.78 14.65 1.09
CA SER A 221 4.72 13.90 2.35
C SER A 221 4.63 14.80 3.59
N PHE A 222 5.01 16.07 3.49
CA PHE A 222 4.81 17.04 4.58
C PHE A 222 3.35 17.47 4.75
N PHE A 223 2.51 17.24 3.76
CA PHE A 223 1.12 17.72 3.74
C PHE A 223 0.09 16.62 4.00
N ILE A 224 0.46 15.33 3.89
CA ILE A 224 -0.43 14.24 4.24
C ILE A 224 -0.52 14.07 5.76
N PRO A 225 -1.69 13.68 6.31
CA PRO A 225 -1.83 13.37 7.74
C PRO A 225 -1.01 12.13 8.12
N GLU A 226 -0.72 11.98 9.40
CA GLU A 226 -0.16 10.72 9.91
C GLU A 226 -1.26 9.67 10.06
N SER A 227 -0.90 8.39 10.17
CA SER A 227 -1.86 7.32 10.40
C SER A 227 -2.58 7.50 11.75
N PRO A 228 -3.95 7.48 11.77
CA PRO A 228 -4.70 7.60 13.01
C PRO A 228 -4.37 6.46 13.99
N ARG A 229 -4.15 5.24 13.48
CA ARG A 229 -3.75 4.11 14.30
C ARG A 229 -2.40 4.32 14.98
N TRP A 230 -1.42 4.85 14.26
CA TRP A 230 -0.11 5.15 14.86
C TRP A 230 -0.20 6.27 15.90
N LEU A 231 -1.00 7.30 15.64
CA LEU A 231 -1.22 8.40 16.61
C LEU A 231 -1.81 7.86 17.92
N LEU A 232 -2.81 6.98 17.84
CA LEU A 232 -3.43 6.36 19.01
C LEU A 232 -2.48 5.37 19.72
N ASP A 233 -1.60 4.68 18.99
CA ASP A 233 -0.54 3.84 19.62
C ASP A 233 0.55 4.69 20.31
N MET A 234 0.69 5.98 19.96
CA MET A 234 1.59 6.92 20.62
C MET A 234 0.90 7.76 21.71
N ASP A 235 -0.33 7.44 22.10
CA ASP A 235 -1.16 8.19 23.07
C ASP A 235 -1.41 9.65 22.66
N LEU A 236 -1.45 9.93 21.34
CA LEU A 236 -1.79 11.22 20.75
C LEU A 236 -3.27 11.23 20.35
N ASP A 237 -4.16 11.06 21.32
CA ASP A 237 -5.59 10.82 21.11
C ASP A 237 -6.28 12.00 20.41
N ASP A 238 -5.95 13.24 20.78
CA ASP A 238 -6.55 14.45 20.18
C ASP A 238 -6.16 14.59 18.70
N GLU A 239 -4.90 14.28 18.36
CA GLU A 239 -4.43 14.33 16.97
C GLU A 239 -5.05 13.19 16.15
N GLY A 240 -5.15 11.99 16.74
CA GLY A 240 -5.78 10.84 16.11
C GLY A 240 -7.26 11.06 15.81
N MET A 241 -7.99 11.66 16.76
CA MET A 241 -9.40 12.04 16.57
C MET A 241 -9.54 13.11 15.49
N GLY A 242 -8.65 14.10 15.47
CA GLY A 242 -8.65 15.16 14.43
C GLY A 242 -8.48 14.55 13.02
N VAL A 243 -7.55 13.61 12.84
CA VAL A 243 -7.35 12.95 11.54
C VAL A 243 -8.56 12.11 11.14
N LEU A 244 -9.18 11.38 12.08
CA LEU A 244 -10.39 10.61 11.82
C LEU A 244 -11.57 11.51 11.46
N ALA A 245 -11.75 12.63 12.15
CA ALA A 245 -12.77 13.62 11.82
C ALA A 245 -12.58 14.17 10.40
N ASP A 246 -11.36 14.52 10.01
CA ASP A 246 -11.06 15.03 8.67
C ASP A 246 -11.30 13.98 7.56
N LEU A 247 -10.93 12.73 7.80
CA LEU A 247 -11.00 11.66 6.79
C LEU A 247 -12.39 11.00 6.71
N HIS A 248 -13.13 10.91 7.84
CA HIS A 248 -14.34 10.10 7.94
C HIS A 248 -15.57 10.88 8.45
N GLY A 249 -15.37 12.01 9.15
CA GLY A 249 -16.41 12.80 9.82
C GLY A 249 -16.64 14.20 9.25
N ASP A 250 -16.23 14.48 8.00
CA ASP A 250 -16.38 15.79 7.34
C ASP A 250 -15.79 16.97 8.15
N GLY A 251 -14.77 16.70 8.98
CA GLY A 251 -14.10 17.66 9.86
C GLY A 251 -14.77 17.84 11.23
N ASP A 252 -15.82 17.07 11.54
CA ASP A 252 -16.50 17.12 12.83
C ASP A 252 -16.01 16.00 13.78
N PRO A 253 -15.31 16.34 14.88
CA PRO A 253 -14.91 15.34 15.88
C PRO A 253 -16.07 14.68 16.63
N GLU A 254 -17.28 15.25 16.54
CA GLU A 254 -18.48 14.73 17.16
C GLU A 254 -19.25 13.75 16.24
N ASP A 255 -18.82 13.60 14.97
CA ASP A 255 -19.42 12.65 14.04
C ASP A 255 -19.37 11.22 14.60
N GLU A 256 -20.52 10.52 14.49
CA GLU A 256 -20.69 9.20 15.10
C GLU A 256 -19.74 8.14 14.47
N ARG A 257 -19.48 8.23 13.16
CA ARG A 257 -18.58 7.31 12.44
C ARG A 257 -17.13 7.51 12.86
N ALA A 258 -16.68 8.76 12.93
CA ALA A 258 -15.32 9.09 13.38
C ALA A 258 -15.10 8.62 14.83
N ARG A 259 -16.10 8.75 15.69
CA ARG A 259 -16.05 8.29 17.08
C ARG A 259 -16.09 6.77 17.21
N GLU A 260 -16.89 6.10 16.40
CA GLU A 260 -16.97 4.64 16.40
C GLU A 260 -15.62 4.05 15.98
N GLU A 261 -15.04 4.52 14.87
CA GLU A 261 -13.75 4.09 14.38
C GLU A 261 -12.61 4.41 15.36
N PHE A 262 -12.68 5.59 16.02
CA PHE A 262 -11.73 5.93 17.08
C PHE A 262 -11.79 4.91 18.24
N ARG A 263 -12.98 4.51 18.69
CA ARG A 263 -13.13 3.52 19.77
C ARG A 263 -12.60 2.16 19.35
N GLU A 264 -12.93 1.71 18.14
CA GLU A 264 -12.45 0.43 17.62
C GLU A 264 -10.93 0.39 17.53
N ILE A 265 -10.30 1.43 16.99
CA ILE A 265 -8.84 1.51 16.91
C ILE A 265 -8.23 1.56 18.30
N LYS A 266 -8.80 2.34 19.22
CA LYS A 266 -8.30 2.49 20.60
C LYS A 266 -8.39 1.18 21.38
N ASP A 267 -9.51 0.46 21.27
CA ASP A 267 -9.70 -0.85 21.90
C ASP A 267 -8.71 -1.88 21.31
N SER A 268 -8.51 -1.88 19.99
CA SER A 268 -7.53 -2.74 19.33
C SER A 268 -6.10 -2.44 19.82
N VAL A 269 -5.70 -1.18 19.90
CA VAL A 269 -4.39 -0.75 20.41
C VAL A 269 -4.21 -1.16 21.87
N PHE A 270 -5.24 -1.02 22.71
CA PHE A 270 -5.20 -1.44 24.10
C PHE A 270 -5.01 -2.96 24.23
N GLN A 271 -5.76 -3.75 23.45
CA GLN A 271 -5.61 -5.20 23.40
C GLN A 271 -4.18 -5.61 22.98
N GLU A 272 -3.65 -4.95 21.94
CA GLU A 272 -2.29 -5.22 21.47
C GLU A 272 -1.22 -4.91 22.51
N ARG A 273 -1.38 -3.83 23.29
CA ARG A 273 -0.45 -3.49 24.40
C ARG A 273 -0.50 -4.54 25.50
N THR A 274 -1.64 -5.14 25.75
CA THR A 274 -1.79 -6.22 26.75
C THR A 274 -1.16 -7.53 26.30
N MET A 275 -0.97 -7.76 25.00
CA MET A 275 -0.30 -8.97 24.48
C MET A 275 1.19 -9.05 24.81
N GLY A 276 1.85 -7.97 25.20
CA GLY A 276 3.23 -7.91 25.66
C GLY A 276 4.25 -7.80 24.54
N ASP A 277 5.16 -8.78 24.38
CA ASP A 277 6.29 -8.69 23.42
C ASP A 277 5.82 -8.72 21.97
N ARG A 278 6.04 -7.60 21.25
CA ARG A 278 5.74 -7.42 19.81
C ARG A 278 6.98 -7.63 18.92
N SER A 279 7.98 -8.39 19.37
CA SER A 279 9.19 -8.65 18.58
C SER A 279 8.94 -9.62 17.40
N TYR A 280 9.84 -9.58 16.39
CA TYR A 280 9.86 -10.57 15.31
C TYR A 280 9.95 -12.02 15.83
N LYS A 281 10.67 -12.23 16.94
CA LYS A 281 10.81 -13.54 17.57
C LYS A 281 9.48 -14.02 18.17
N ALA A 282 8.73 -13.13 18.82
CA ALA A 282 7.41 -13.44 19.36
C ALA A 282 6.41 -13.76 18.23
N MET A 283 6.41 -12.95 17.17
CA MET A 283 5.61 -13.19 15.96
C MET A 283 5.88 -14.57 15.36
N TRP A 284 7.15 -14.92 15.13
CA TRP A 284 7.52 -16.21 14.57
C TRP A 284 7.12 -17.39 15.46
N LYS A 285 7.28 -17.25 16.77
CA LYS A 285 6.90 -18.30 17.73
C LYS A 285 5.40 -18.57 17.74
N ARG A 286 4.57 -17.51 17.64
CA ARG A 286 3.11 -17.61 17.82
C ARG A 286 2.37 -17.80 16.49
N TYR A 287 2.78 -17.12 15.43
CA TYR A 287 2.05 -17.01 14.16
C TYR A 287 2.85 -17.49 12.94
N ARG A 288 3.80 -18.42 13.13
CA ARG A 288 4.68 -18.91 12.04
C ARG A 288 3.92 -19.38 10.80
N GLY A 289 2.76 -20.00 10.95
CA GLY A 289 1.92 -20.47 9.81
C GLY A 289 1.45 -19.31 8.94
N ARG A 290 0.89 -18.27 9.54
CA ARG A 290 0.42 -17.07 8.83
C ARG A 290 1.58 -16.29 8.21
N VAL A 291 2.69 -16.17 8.92
CA VAL A 291 3.90 -15.51 8.39
C VAL A 291 4.44 -16.27 7.18
N LEU A 292 4.48 -17.60 7.24
CA LEU A 292 4.91 -18.42 6.08
C LEU A 292 3.95 -18.30 4.91
N LEU A 293 2.64 -18.23 5.13
CA LEU A 293 1.67 -17.98 4.06
C LEU A 293 1.87 -16.60 3.44
N ALA A 294 2.02 -15.55 4.26
CA ALA A 294 2.29 -14.19 3.79
C ALA A 294 3.58 -14.12 2.96
N VAL A 295 4.67 -14.70 3.46
CA VAL A 295 5.96 -14.80 2.75
C VAL A 295 5.82 -15.60 1.46
N SER A 296 5.09 -16.74 1.48
CA SER A 296 4.91 -17.57 0.29
C SER A 296 4.10 -16.88 -0.80
N ALA A 297 3.12 -16.03 -0.45
CA ALA A 297 2.34 -15.28 -1.43
C ALA A 297 3.24 -14.36 -2.27
N GLN A 298 4.12 -13.60 -1.61
CA GLN A 298 5.06 -12.72 -2.28
C GLN A 298 6.16 -13.49 -3.03
N ALA A 299 6.67 -14.57 -2.42
CA ALA A 299 7.68 -15.42 -3.07
C ALA A 299 7.16 -16.05 -4.37
N PHE A 300 5.95 -16.61 -4.36
CA PHE A 300 5.35 -17.20 -5.57
C PHE A 300 4.99 -16.16 -6.61
N ALA A 301 4.62 -14.93 -6.23
CA ALA A 301 4.43 -13.85 -7.20
C ALA A 301 5.69 -13.67 -8.06
N GLN A 302 6.89 -13.75 -7.46
CA GLN A 302 8.16 -13.62 -8.16
C GLN A 302 8.56 -14.91 -8.92
N LEU A 303 8.44 -16.06 -8.26
CA LEU A 303 8.76 -17.37 -8.87
C LEU A 303 7.91 -17.69 -10.09
N ASN A 304 6.68 -17.15 -10.17
CA ASN A 304 5.81 -17.26 -11.33
C ASN A 304 6.36 -16.57 -12.59
N GLY A 305 7.46 -15.79 -12.49
CA GLY A 305 8.23 -15.31 -13.63
C GLY A 305 7.96 -13.86 -14.03
N ILE A 306 7.30 -13.05 -13.18
CA ILE A 306 6.98 -11.65 -13.52
C ILE A 306 8.23 -10.82 -13.80
N ASN A 307 9.31 -11.00 -13.04
CA ASN A 307 10.55 -10.24 -13.24
C ASN A 307 11.22 -10.56 -14.59
N VAL A 308 11.11 -11.81 -15.06
CA VAL A 308 11.60 -12.20 -16.41
C VAL A 308 10.88 -11.39 -17.49
N ILE A 309 9.57 -11.24 -17.33
CA ILE A 309 8.75 -10.57 -18.34
C ILE A 309 8.82 -9.03 -18.17
N SER A 310 8.75 -8.49 -16.95
CA SER A 310 8.67 -7.05 -16.75
C SER A 310 10.00 -6.33 -16.94
N TYR A 311 11.10 -6.82 -16.35
CA TYR A 311 12.40 -6.16 -16.48
C TYR A 311 13.05 -6.40 -17.84
N TYR A 312 12.79 -7.54 -18.47
CA TYR A 312 13.47 -7.95 -19.69
C TYR A 312 12.54 -8.13 -20.88
N ALA A 313 11.31 -7.55 -20.83
CA ALA A 313 10.34 -7.66 -21.92
C ALA A 313 10.90 -7.31 -23.31
N PRO A 314 11.62 -6.19 -23.51
CA PRO A 314 12.21 -5.88 -24.80
C PRO A 314 13.22 -6.95 -25.24
N LEU A 315 14.02 -7.51 -24.34
CA LEU A 315 14.96 -8.59 -24.66
C LEU A 315 14.25 -9.90 -25.00
N VAL A 316 13.11 -10.17 -24.34
CA VAL A 316 12.25 -11.32 -24.68
C VAL A 316 11.71 -11.17 -26.11
N PHE A 317 11.24 -9.97 -26.46
CA PHE A 317 10.73 -9.66 -27.79
C PHE A 317 11.84 -9.61 -28.85
N GLU A 318 13.03 -9.12 -28.51
CA GLU A 318 14.20 -9.21 -29.39
C GLU A 318 14.57 -10.66 -29.69
N SER A 319 14.52 -11.56 -28.70
CA SER A 319 14.78 -12.98 -28.90
C SER A 319 13.72 -13.68 -29.77
N ALA A 320 12.53 -13.10 -29.87
CA ALA A 320 11.46 -13.58 -30.73
C ALA A 320 11.49 -12.97 -32.15
N GLY A 321 12.35 -11.95 -32.40
CA GLY A 321 12.52 -11.33 -33.72
C GLY A 321 12.07 -9.88 -33.86
N TRP A 322 11.59 -9.23 -32.77
CA TRP A 322 11.33 -7.79 -32.74
C TRP A 322 12.60 -7.04 -32.38
N ILE A 323 13.08 -6.12 -33.20
CA ILE A 323 14.41 -5.52 -33.05
C ILE A 323 14.32 -4.04 -32.66
N GLY A 324 15.10 -3.62 -31.65
CA GLY A 324 15.30 -2.23 -31.27
C GLY A 324 14.02 -1.53 -30.80
N ARG A 325 13.62 -0.45 -31.48
CA ARG A 325 12.44 0.36 -31.07
C ARG A 325 11.12 -0.42 -31.14
N ASP A 326 11.01 -1.36 -32.07
CA ASP A 326 9.79 -2.17 -32.20
C ASP A 326 9.59 -3.07 -31.00
N ALA A 327 10.66 -3.58 -30.40
CA ALA A 327 10.60 -4.34 -29.15
C ALA A 327 10.10 -3.48 -27.97
N ILE A 328 10.60 -2.23 -27.86
CA ILE A 328 10.14 -1.28 -26.81
C ILE A 328 8.67 -0.91 -27.05
N PHE A 329 8.28 -0.67 -28.30
CA PHE A 329 6.89 -0.36 -28.68
C PHE A 329 5.93 -1.50 -28.30
N MET A 330 6.27 -2.75 -28.64
CA MET A 330 5.47 -3.91 -28.26
C MET A 330 5.41 -4.10 -26.74
N THR A 331 6.48 -3.77 -26.02
CA THR A 331 6.47 -3.73 -24.56
C THR A 331 5.52 -2.66 -24.04
N GLY A 332 5.45 -1.49 -24.69
CA GLY A 332 4.49 -0.44 -24.35
C GLY A 332 3.02 -0.87 -24.55
N ILE A 333 2.71 -1.55 -25.67
CA ILE A 333 1.37 -2.13 -25.91
C ILE A 333 1.03 -3.17 -24.82
N ASN A 334 1.98 -4.06 -24.53
CA ASN A 334 1.83 -5.04 -23.46
C ASN A 334 1.56 -4.35 -22.11
N GLY A 335 2.26 -3.26 -21.80
CA GLY A 335 2.04 -2.44 -20.60
C GLY A 335 0.62 -1.87 -20.50
N ILE A 336 0.05 -1.36 -21.60
CA ILE A 336 -1.35 -0.86 -21.63
C ILE A 336 -2.33 -2.00 -21.30
N ILE A 337 -2.16 -3.17 -21.94
CA ILE A 337 -3.03 -4.32 -21.68
C ILE A 337 -2.88 -4.80 -20.23
N TYR A 338 -1.66 -4.76 -19.69
CA TYR A 338 -1.41 -5.07 -18.30
C TYR A 338 -2.17 -4.12 -17.35
N VAL A 339 -2.12 -2.79 -17.57
CA VAL A 339 -2.94 -1.82 -16.81
C VAL A 339 -4.42 -2.15 -16.91
N LEU A 340 -4.94 -2.36 -18.12
CA LEU A 340 -6.36 -2.66 -18.33
C LEU A 340 -6.79 -3.96 -17.62
N SER A 341 -5.91 -4.94 -17.52
CA SER A 341 -6.19 -6.22 -16.87
C SER A 341 -6.29 -6.12 -15.34
N THR A 342 -5.76 -5.07 -14.73
CA THR A 342 -5.87 -4.85 -13.27
C THR A 342 -7.24 -4.30 -12.86
N ILE A 343 -7.96 -3.62 -13.76
CA ILE A 343 -9.23 -2.96 -13.46
C ILE A 343 -10.34 -3.93 -13.00
N PRO A 344 -10.56 -5.09 -13.67
CA PRO A 344 -11.56 -6.03 -13.22
C PRO A 344 -11.37 -6.49 -11.77
N THR A 345 -10.14 -6.56 -11.28
CA THR A 345 -9.82 -7.01 -9.92
C THR A 345 -10.43 -6.11 -8.84
N TRP A 346 -10.65 -4.82 -9.13
CA TRP A 346 -11.28 -3.88 -8.17
C TRP A 346 -12.69 -4.34 -7.73
N TYR A 347 -13.35 -5.14 -8.57
CA TYR A 347 -14.69 -5.67 -8.31
C TYR A 347 -14.66 -7.17 -8.03
N LEU A 348 -13.77 -7.90 -8.71
CA LEU A 348 -13.70 -9.36 -8.61
C LEU A 348 -13.12 -9.82 -7.27
N VAL A 349 -12.23 -9.02 -6.66
CA VAL A 349 -11.55 -9.39 -5.42
C VAL A 349 -12.53 -9.64 -4.27
N ASP A 350 -13.58 -8.85 -4.18
CA ASP A 350 -14.59 -8.97 -3.11
C ASP A 350 -15.76 -9.88 -3.49
N THR A 351 -15.95 -10.20 -4.78
CA THR A 351 -17.05 -11.04 -5.26
C THR A 351 -16.65 -12.50 -5.47
N LEU A 352 -15.49 -12.76 -6.11
CA LEU A 352 -14.99 -14.12 -6.38
C LEU A 352 -14.09 -14.66 -5.27
N GLY A 353 -13.53 -13.76 -4.45
CA GLY A 353 -12.57 -14.10 -3.42
C GLY A 353 -11.13 -14.24 -3.94
N ARG A 354 -10.19 -14.20 -2.98
CA ARG A 354 -8.73 -14.15 -3.26
C ARG A 354 -8.25 -15.48 -3.84
N ARG A 355 -8.75 -16.59 -3.31
CA ARG A 355 -8.31 -17.94 -3.67
C ARG A 355 -8.68 -18.30 -5.11
N VAL A 356 -9.90 -18.03 -5.53
CA VAL A 356 -10.37 -18.34 -6.91
C VAL A 356 -9.58 -17.54 -7.93
N ILE A 357 -9.33 -16.27 -7.66
CA ILE A 357 -8.55 -15.38 -8.54
C ILE A 357 -7.11 -15.89 -8.67
N LEU A 358 -6.45 -16.25 -7.56
CA LEU A 358 -5.08 -16.80 -7.59
C LEU A 358 -4.99 -18.09 -8.40
N LEU A 359 -5.94 -19.03 -8.23
CA LEU A 359 -5.95 -20.30 -8.94
C LEU A 359 -6.16 -20.13 -10.44
N SER A 360 -7.14 -19.30 -10.83
CA SER A 360 -7.44 -19.05 -12.25
C SER A 360 -6.28 -18.31 -12.94
N GLY A 361 -5.68 -17.32 -12.27
CA GLY A 361 -4.53 -16.59 -12.79
C GLY A 361 -3.29 -17.46 -12.95
N ALA A 362 -2.94 -18.27 -11.94
CA ALA A 362 -1.80 -19.18 -12.02
C ALA A 362 -1.96 -20.20 -13.16
N THR A 363 -3.19 -20.69 -13.38
CA THR A 363 -3.49 -21.60 -14.49
C THR A 363 -3.26 -20.94 -15.84
N ALA A 364 -3.79 -19.73 -16.04
CA ALA A 364 -3.60 -18.97 -17.26
C ALA A 364 -2.11 -18.63 -17.51
N MET A 365 -1.38 -18.23 -16.46
CA MET A 365 0.06 -17.95 -16.54
C MET A 365 0.87 -19.21 -16.90
N ALA A 366 0.57 -20.36 -16.30
CA ALA A 366 1.25 -21.62 -16.60
C ALA A 366 1.09 -22.00 -18.07
N ILE A 367 -0.11 -21.87 -18.61
CA ILE A 367 -0.39 -22.13 -20.04
C ILE A 367 0.39 -21.13 -20.91
N ALA A 368 0.30 -19.83 -20.61
CA ALA A 368 0.95 -18.79 -21.40
C ALA A 368 2.48 -18.95 -21.44
N LEU A 369 3.14 -19.20 -20.30
CA LEU A 369 4.59 -19.42 -20.26
C LEU A 369 5.02 -20.72 -20.97
N THR A 370 4.21 -21.76 -20.90
CA THR A 370 4.45 -22.98 -21.65
C THR A 370 4.40 -22.71 -23.15
N LEU A 371 3.44 -21.90 -23.63
CA LEU A 371 3.33 -21.49 -25.02
C LEU A 371 4.51 -20.62 -25.46
N VAL A 372 4.97 -19.66 -24.63
CA VAL A 372 6.19 -18.87 -24.92
C VAL A 372 7.38 -19.80 -25.16
N GLY A 373 7.63 -20.73 -24.23
CA GLY A 373 8.73 -21.68 -24.37
C GLY A 373 8.60 -22.59 -25.62
N PHE A 374 7.38 -23.04 -25.91
CA PHE A 374 7.08 -23.89 -27.07
C PHE A 374 7.32 -23.16 -28.40
N PHE A 375 6.83 -21.91 -28.53
CA PHE A 375 7.04 -21.13 -29.76
C PHE A 375 8.51 -20.73 -29.96
N LEU A 376 9.23 -20.39 -28.91
CA LEU A 376 10.67 -20.15 -28.99
C LEU A 376 11.48 -21.42 -29.34
N TYR A 377 10.98 -22.60 -28.97
CA TYR A 377 11.59 -23.88 -29.38
C TYR A 377 11.37 -24.19 -30.86
N LEU A 378 10.16 -23.90 -31.37
CA LEU A 378 9.81 -24.18 -32.78
C LEU A 378 10.52 -23.26 -33.77
N ASP A 379 10.79 -22.01 -33.40
CA ASP A 379 11.49 -20.96 -34.17
C ASP A 379 11.01 -20.87 -35.63
N GLN A 380 9.71 -20.60 -35.80
CA GLN A 380 9.05 -20.45 -37.09
C GLN A 380 8.79 -18.98 -37.44
N SER A 381 8.39 -18.69 -38.66
CA SER A 381 8.09 -17.34 -39.14
C SER A 381 7.01 -16.59 -38.30
N TYR A 382 6.11 -17.34 -37.66
CA TYR A 382 5.06 -16.78 -36.78
C TYR A 382 5.48 -16.64 -35.31
N THR A 383 6.68 -17.12 -34.94
CA THR A 383 7.19 -17.07 -33.55
C THR A 383 7.14 -15.68 -32.93
N PRO A 384 7.51 -14.58 -33.63
CA PRO A 384 7.46 -13.24 -33.04
C PRO A 384 6.06 -12.85 -32.54
N VAL A 385 5.04 -13.09 -33.35
CA VAL A 385 3.65 -12.75 -33.01
C VAL A 385 3.11 -13.68 -31.91
N ALA A 386 3.42 -14.98 -32.00
CA ALA A 386 2.94 -15.97 -31.04
C ALA A 386 3.54 -15.73 -29.63
N VAL A 387 4.81 -15.35 -29.54
CA VAL A 387 5.48 -15.03 -28.26
C VAL A 387 4.89 -13.77 -27.66
N VAL A 388 4.76 -12.68 -28.45
CA VAL A 388 4.15 -11.42 -27.97
C VAL A 388 2.74 -11.67 -27.46
N THR A 389 1.91 -12.40 -28.21
CA THR A 389 0.54 -12.74 -27.80
C THR A 389 0.52 -13.52 -26.49
N SER A 390 1.40 -14.53 -26.36
CA SER A 390 1.49 -15.33 -25.14
C SER A 390 1.97 -14.52 -23.93
N VAL A 391 2.91 -13.60 -24.11
CA VAL A 391 3.37 -12.67 -23.06
C VAL A 391 2.25 -11.70 -22.65
N ILE A 392 1.46 -11.18 -23.57
CA ILE A 392 0.30 -10.33 -23.29
C ILE A 392 -0.73 -11.12 -22.45
N ILE A 393 -1.03 -12.37 -22.81
CA ILE A 393 -1.94 -13.24 -22.04
C ILE A 393 -1.38 -13.48 -20.63
N TYR A 394 -0.08 -13.72 -20.51
CA TYR A 394 0.59 -13.89 -19.22
C TYR A 394 0.45 -12.63 -18.34
N ASN A 395 0.79 -11.46 -18.87
CA ASN A 395 0.71 -10.21 -18.12
C ASN A 395 -0.74 -9.85 -17.76
N ALA A 396 -1.70 -10.11 -18.64
CA ALA A 396 -3.11 -9.94 -18.33
C ALA A 396 -3.54 -10.88 -17.19
N ALA A 397 -3.11 -12.14 -17.21
CA ALA A 397 -3.38 -13.11 -16.17
C ALA A 397 -2.73 -12.72 -14.84
N PHE A 398 -1.50 -12.25 -14.85
CA PHE A 398 -0.80 -11.76 -13.66
C PHE A 398 -1.48 -10.50 -13.12
N GLY A 399 -1.83 -9.55 -13.99
CA GLY A 399 -2.41 -8.25 -13.62
C GLY A 399 -3.72 -8.35 -12.86
N TYR A 400 -4.59 -9.29 -13.23
CA TYR A 400 -5.85 -9.46 -12.51
C TYR A 400 -5.74 -10.36 -11.26
N SER A 401 -4.64 -11.09 -11.06
CA SER A 401 -4.54 -12.11 -10.02
C SER A 401 -3.31 -11.97 -9.12
N TRP A 402 -2.17 -12.48 -9.56
CA TRP A 402 -0.92 -12.55 -8.78
C TRP A 402 -0.22 -11.20 -8.63
N GLY A 403 -0.67 -10.17 -9.31
CA GLY A 403 -0.22 -8.81 -9.10
C GLY A 403 -0.77 -8.23 -7.79
N PRO A 404 -2.06 -7.94 -7.68
CA PRO A 404 -2.64 -7.24 -6.55
C PRO A 404 -2.76 -8.10 -5.29
N ILE A 405 -3.15 -9.38 -5.40
CA ILE A 405 -3.49 -10.20 -4.23
C ILE A 405 -2.30 -10.47 -3.29
N PRO A 406 -1.07 -10.72 -3.74
CA PRO A 406 0.08 -10.86 -2.84
C PRO A 406 0.38 -9.62 -1.98
N TRP A 407 -0.07 -8.43 -2.38
CA TRP A 407 0.04 -7.20 -1.58
C TRP A 407 -1.14 -7.02 -0.62
N LEU A 408 -2.32 -7.51 -0.99
CA LEU A 408 -3.54 -7.44 -0.19
C LEU A 408 -3.61 -8.54 0.89
N TYR A 409 -3.28 -9.77 0.52
CA TYR A 409 -3.46 -10.96 1.36
C TYR A 409 -2.61 -10.97 2.65
N PRO A 410 -1.32 -10.59 2.65
CA PRO A 410 -0.53 -10.55 3.88
C PRO A 410 -1.08 -9.64 4.97
N PRO A 411 -1.48 -8.36 4.69
CA PRO A 411 -2.12 -7.51 5.70
C PRO A 411 -3.44 -8.08 6.24
N GLU A 412 -4.20 -8.84 5.44
CA GLU A 412 -5.46 -9.45 5.85
C GLU A 412 -5.26 -10.60 6.84
N ILE A 413 -4.30 -11.50 6.56
CA ILE A 413 -4.10 -12.71 7.36
C ILE A 413 -3.26 -12.51 8.63
N LEU A 414 -2.52 -11.40 8.72
CA LEU A 414 -1.63 -11.15 9.86
C LEU A 414 -2.37 -10.44 11.00
N PRO A 415 -2.17 -10.88 12.27
CA PRO A 415 -2.78 -10.23 13.43
C PRO A 415 -2.36 -8.76 13.52
N ASN A 416 -3.26 -7.91 13.98
CA ASN A 416 -3.05 -6.46 14.07
C ASN A 416 -1.74 -6.08 14.78
N ALA A 417 -1.43 -6.72 15.92
CA ALA A 417 -0.22 -6.46 16.71
C ALA A 417 1.11 -6.75 15.97
N PHE A 418 1.07 -7.58 14.92
CA PHE A 418 2.25 -8.01 14.17
C PHE A 418 2.15 -7.68 12.67
N ARG A 419 1.06 -7.02 12.23
CA ARG A 419 0.79 -6.75 10.82
C ARG A 419 1.95 -6.04 10.14
N VAL A 420 2.41 -4.93 10.68
CA VAL A 420 3.52 -4.13 10.11
C VAL A 420 4.78 -4.96 9.95
N LYS A 421 5.16 -5.73 10.98
CA LYS A 421 6.35 -6.60 10.95
C LYS A 421 6.19 -7.79 10.02
N GLY A 422 5.00 -8.37 9.98
CA GLY A 422 4.72 -9.50 9.09
C GLY A 422 4.67 -9.07 7.63
N VAL A 423 4.05 -7.93 7.32
CA VAL A 423 4.05 -7.34 5.99
C VAL A 423 5.47 -6.98 5.56
N SER A 424 6.30 -6.38 6.46
CA SER A 424 7.69 -6.06 6.13
C SER A 424 8.49 -7.30 5.75
N LEU A 425 8.31 -8.43 6.46
CA LEU A 425 8.97 -9.69 6.13
C LEU A 425 8.44 -10.31 4.83
N SER A 426 7.14 -10.23 4.59
CA SER A 426 6.51 -10.66 3.34
C SER A 426 7.03 -9.84 2.15
N THR A 427 7.05 -8.52 2.25
CA THR A 427 7.61 -7.61 1.24
C THR A 427 9.09 -7.87 1.01
N ALA A 428 9.88 -8.13 2.07
CA ALA A 428 11.27 -8.52 1.92
C ALA A 428 11.41 -9.81 1.10
N SER A 429 10.53 -10.78 1.27
CA SER A 429 10.56 -12.00 0.44
C SER A 429 10.28 -11.74 -1.04
N ASN A 430 9.48 -10.72 -1.36
CA ASN A 430 9.30 -10.26 -2.74
C ASN A 430 10.63 -9.82 -3.36
N TRP A 431 11.38 -8.99 -2.66
CA TRP A 431 12.66 -8.46 -3.11
C TRP A 431 13.83 -9.44 -3.01
N ALA A 432 13.68 -10.57 -2.28
CA ALA A 432 14.71 -11.60 -2.16
C ALA A 432 14.91 -12.42 -3.44
N PHE A 433 13.89 -12.49 -4.31
CA PHE A 433 13.96 -13.21 -5.58
C PHE A 433 14.49 -12.28 -6.68
N VAL A 434 15.80 -12.14 -6.70
CA VAL A 434 16.52 -11.21 -7.57
C VAL A 434 16.45 -11.66 -9.03
N GLY A 435 16.03 -10.74 -9.90
CA GLY A 435 16.02 -10.95 -11.35
C GLY A 435 17.42 -11.05 -11.99
N GLU A 436 18.50 -11.01 -11.19
CA GLU A 436 19.90 -11.00 -11.66
C GLU A 436 20.25 -12.25 -12.48
N MET A 437 19.68 -13.39 -12.12
CA MET A 437 19.93 -14.64 -12.83
C MET A 437 19.24 -14.72 -14.21
N THR A 438 18.26 -13.88 -14.47
CA THR A 438 17.42 -13.96 -15.70
C THR A 438 18.22 -13.83 -16.99
N PRO A 439 19.09 -12.81 -17.22
CA PRO A 439 19.86 -12.70 -18.46
C PRO A 439 20.85 -13.86 -18.63
N ILE A 440 21.43 -14.33 -17.52
CA ILE A 440 22.36 -15.46 -17.51
C ILE A 440 21.64 -16.77 -17.83
N LEU A 441 20.48 -17.00 -17.23
CA LEU A 441 19.65 -18.18 -17.48
C LEU A 441 19.08 -18.15 -18.90
N GLN A 442 18.64 -16.98 -19.37
CA GLN A 442 18.14 -16.83 -20.75
C GLN A 442 19.20 -17.20 -21.78
N GLU A 443 20.47 -16.89 -21.54
CA GLU A 443 21.57 -17.29 -22.41
C GLU A 443 21.85 -18.80 -22.34
N LYS A 444 21.89 -19.36 -21.11
CA LYS A 444 22.28 -20.77 -20.87
C LYS A 444 21.18 -21.76 -21.22
N ILE A 445 19.95 -21.51 -20.75
CA ILE A 445 18.83 -22.45 -20.91
C ILE A 445 17.81 -22.01 -21.97
N ARG A 446 17.94 -20.78 -22.51
CA ARG A 446 17.13 -20.22 -23.60
C ARG A 446 15.62 -20.42 -23.37
N TRP A 447 14.93 -21.06 -24.31
CA TRP A 447 13.48 -21.31 -24.24
C TRP A 447 13.02 -22.08 -22.99
N ARG A 448 13.91 -22.89 -22.37
CA ARG A 448 13.60 -23.70 -21.18
C ARG A 448 13.34 -22.86 -19.93
N LEU A 449 13.74 -21.59 -19.92
CA LEU A 449 13.46 -20.65 -18.83
C LEU A 449 11.95 -20.50 -18.58
N TYR A 450 11.16 -20.39 -19.63
CA TYR A 450 9.72 -20.15 -19.52
C TYR A 450 8.94 -21.37 -18.99
N PRO A 451 9.13 -22.61 -19.49
CA PRO A 451 8.54 -23.80 -18.88
C PRO A 451 8.96 -24.03 -17.42
N MET A 452 10.17 -23.60 -17.02
CA MET A 452 10.60 -23.64 -15.61
C MET A 452 9.68 -22.77 -14.74
N HIS A 453 9.41 -21.54 -15.15
CA HIS A 453 8.47 -20.65 -14.44
C HIS A 453 7.03 -21.16 -14.52
N ALA A 454 6.61 -21.79 -15.62
CA ALA A 454 5.33 -22.46 -15.69
C ALA A 454 5.20 -23.57 -14.64
N GLY A 455 6.29 -24.30 -14.35
CA GLY A 455 6.35 -25.26 -13.25
C GLY A 455 6.11 -24.63 -11.87
N PHE A 456 6.67 -23.43 -11.62
CA PHE A 456 6.38 -22.68 -10.39
C PHE A 456 4.93 -22.19 -10.34
N CYS A 457 4.32 -21.82 -11.47
CA CYS A 457 2.89 -21.51 -11.51
C CYS A 457 2.04 -22.73 -11.12
N VAL A 458 2.40 -23.93 -11.59
CA VAL A 458 1.72 -25.18 -11.18
C VAL A 458 1.92 -25.44 -9.68
N LEU A 459 3.13 -25.22 -9.16
CA LEU A 459 3.40 -25.37 -7.73
C LEU A 459 2.58 -24.36 -6.91
N SER A 460 2.45 -23.12 -7.39
CA SER A 460 1.63 -22.11 -6.72
C SER A 460 0.14 -22.47 -6.71
N ILE A 461 -0.38 -23.13 -7.77
CA ILE A 461 -1.76 -23.68 -7.78
C ILE A 461 -1.93 -24.70 -6.65
N VAL A 462 -0.98 -25.64 -6.52
CA VAL A 462 -1.03 -26.66 -5.46
C VAL A 462 -1.00 -26.02 -4.07
N MET A 463 -0.09 -25.07 -3.87
CA MET A 463 0.03 -24.36 -2.59
C MET A 463 -1.23 -23.57 -2.23
N VAL A 464 -1.79 -22.81 -3.17
CA VAL A 464 -3.02 -22.03 -2.95
C VAL A 464 -4.21 -22.98 -2.70
N PHE A 465 -4.30 -24.07 -3.44
CA PHE A 465 -5.41 -25.01 -3.29
C PHE A 465 -5.47 -25.67 -1.90
N PHE A 466 -4.32 -26.05 -1.35
CA PHE A 466 -4.28 -26.79 -0.09
C PHE A 466 -4.06 -25.91 1.15
N LEU A 467 -3.38 -24.77 1.04
CA LEU A 467 -2.91 -24.04 2.20
C LEU A 467 -3.52 -22.66 2.37
N TYR A 468 -4.05 -22.03 1.30
CA TYR A 468 -4.58 -20.67 1.42
C TYR A 468 -6.07 -20.70 1.75
N PRO A 469 -6.48 -20.22 2.94
CA PRO A 469 -7.89 -20.01 3.22
C PRO A 469 -8.44 -18.82 2.42
N GLU A 470 -9.75 -18.83 2.17
CA GLU A 470 -10.43 -17.68 1.59
C GLU A 470 -10.66 -16.62 2.66
N THR A 471 -10.31 -15.38 2.34
CA THR A 471 -10.40 -14.23 3.27
C THR A 471 -11.49 -13.23 2.88
N ALA A 472 -12.14 -13.42 1.74
CA ALA A 472 -13.18 -12.52 1.27
C ALA A 472 -14.38 -12.49 2.23
N GLY A 473 -14.77 -11.27 2.64
CA GLY A 473 -15.92 -11.08 3.52
C GLY A 473 -15.70 -11.45 4.99
N VAL A 474 -14.48 -11.87 5.38
CA VAL A 474 -14.15 -12.16 6.77
C VAL A 474 -13.60 -10.88 7.43
N PRO A 475 -14.22 -10.39 8.53
CA PRO A 475 -13.67 -9.28 9.31
C PRO A 475 -12.27 -9.61 9.83
N LEU A 476 -11.42 -8.57 9.99
CA LEU A 476 -10.04 -8.77 10.45
C LEU A 476 -9.99 -9.33 11.88
N GLU A 477 -11.01 -9.06 12.67
CA GLU A 477 -11.19 -9.48 14.06
C GLU A 477 -11.49 -10.99 14.14
N GLU A 478 -12.16 -11.56 13.13
CA GLU A 478 -12.50 -12.98 13.03
C GLU A 478 -11.42 -13.82 12.33
N MET A 479 -10.37 -13.19 11.79
CA MET A 479 -9.26 -13.92 11.15
C MET A 479 -8.56 -14.90 12.10
N ASP A 480 -8.53 -14.61 13.40
CA ASP A 480 -7.93 -15.50 14.39
C ASP A 480 -8.71 -16.82 14.51
N GLU A 481 -10.03 -16.78 14.37
CA GLU A 481 -10.88 -17.98 14.37
C GLU A 481 -10.68 -18.80 13.09
N LEU A 482 -10.57 -18.13 11.93
CA LEU A 482 -10.32 -18.79 10.65
C LEU A 482 -9.02 -19.62 10.64
N PHE A 483 -8.00 -19.15 11.37
CA PHE A 483 -6.71 -19.85 11.49
C PHE A 483 -6.63 -20.79 12.70
N GLY A 484 -7.69 -20.86 13.54
CA GLY A 484 -7.75 -21.69 14.74
C GLY A 484 -6.78 -21.23 15.84
N ASP A 485 -6.36 -19.98 15.79
CA ASP A 485 -5.56 -19.38 16.84
C ASP A 485 -6.50 -19.04 18.01
N GLN A 486 -6.34 -19.71 19.14
CA GLN A 486 -7.10 -19.39 20.36
C GLN A 486 -6.64 -18.01 20.85
N THR A 487 -7.40 -16.99 20.50
CA THR A 487 -7.42 -15.74 21.27
C THR A 487 -7.96 -16.10 22.64
N PRO A 488 -7.33 -15.70 23.75
CA PRO A 488 -7.98 -15.75 25.05
C PRO A 488 -9.16 -14.80 24.98
N THR A 489 -10.31 -15.30 24.57
CA THR A 489 -11.57 -14.59 24.63
C THR A 489 -11.82 -14.35 26.10
N GLN A 490 -11.53 -13.16 26.58
CA GLN A 490 -11.95 -12.77 27.91
C GLN A 490 -13.47 -12.68 27.91
N PRO A 491 -14.16 -13.37 28.85
CA PRO A 491 -15.61 -13.26 28.99
C PRO A 491 -15.96 -11.97 29.73
N LEU A 492 -15.56 -10.81 29.23
CA LEU A 492 -15.80 -9.51 29.89
C LEU A 492 -16.92 -8.68 29.24
N LEU A 493 -17.51 -9.12 28.13
CA LEU A 493 -18.59 -8.38 27.49
C LEU A 493 -19.99 -9.00 27.65
N SER A 494 -20.13 -10.23 28.18
CA SER A 494 -21.44 -10.78 28.49
C SER A 494 -22.06 -10.32 29.83
N SER A 495 -21.30 -9.54 30.62
CA SER A 495 -21.77 -9.04 31.92
C SER A 495 -22.40 -7.64 31.87
N ARG A 496 -22.52 -7.00 30.71
CA ARG A 496 -23.01 -5.60 30.63
C ARG A 496 -24.48 -5.46 30.25
N ASN A 497 -25.18 -6.57 29.94
CA ASN A 497 -26.62 -6.54 29.59
C ASN A 497 -27.56 -7.07 30.69
N SER A 498 -27.14 -7.11 31.96
CA SER A 498 -28.01 -7.53 33.06
C SER A 498 -28.22 -6.48 34.15
N PHE A 499 -27.96 -5.19 33.83
CA PHE A 499 -28.43 -4.09 34.70
C PHE A 499 -29.24 -3.15 33.82
N ASP A 500 -30.53 -3.26 33.93
CA ASP A 500 -31.63 -2.34 33.87
C ASP A 500 -32.90 -3.03 33.33
N SER A 501 -33.63 -3.64 34.23
CA SER A 501 -35.07 -3.81 34.10
C SER A 501 -35.69 -3.45 35.44
N PRO A 502 -36.55 -2.44 35.50
CA PRO A 502 -37.31 -2.14 36.70
C PRO A 502 -38.42 -3.21 36.92
N PRO A 503 -38.78 -3.47 38.18
CA PRO A 503 -39.85 -4.42 38.49
C PRO A 503 -41.20 -3.72 38.41
N ASP A 504 -42.00 -4.07 37.42
CA ASP A 504 -43.45 -3.84 37.56
C ASP A 504 -44.26 -4.98 36.93
N GLY A 505 -45.20 -5.41 37.77
CA GLY A 505 -46.02 -6.58 37.56
C GLY A 505 -47.21 -6.35 36.64
N GLY A 506 -47.73 -7.48 36.17
CA GLY A 506 -49.05 -7.58 35.56
C GLY A 506 -49.20 -8.82 34.66
N PRO A 507 -50.31 -9.54 34.68
CA PRO A 507 -50.34 -10.96 34.37
C PRO A 507 -50.90 -11.33 33.00
N LEU A 508 -50.48 -12.51 32.54
CA LEU A 508 -51.18 -13.50 31.70
C LEU A 508 -51.76 -13.11 30.34
N ARG A 509 -51.21 -13.72 29.28
CA ARG A 509 -52.06 -14.46 28.34
C ARG A 509 -51.33 -15.62 27.68
N ARG A 510 -51.94 -16.81 27.83
CA ARG A 510 -51.60 -18.05 27.13
C ARG A 510 -51.88 -17.93 25.62
N SER A 511 -51.08 -18.54 24.80
CA SER A 511 -51.61 -19.28 23.65
C SER A 511 -50.69 -20.45 23.27
N HIS A 512 -51.34 -21.53 23.01
CA HIS A 512 -50.87 -22.88 22.74
C HIS A 512 -50.25 -23.05 21.34
N SER A 513 -49.31 -23.99 21.20
CA SER A 513 -49.46 -25.20 20.34
C SER A 513 -48.17 -26.02 20.34
N HIS A 514 -48.27 -27.23 20.83
CA HIS A 514 -48.11 -28.57 20.21
C HIS A 514 -46.77 -28.78 19.47
N ALA A 515 -46.05 -29.82 19.68
CA ALA A 515 -46.07 -31.21 20.13
C ALA A 515 -44.66 -31.75 19.87
N SER A 516 -44.07 -32.77 20.34
CA SER A 516 -44.42 -33.99 21.01
C SER A 516 -43.15 -34.86 21.16
N PHE A 517 -43.08 -35.60 22.26
CA PHE A 517 -42.56 -36.97 22.45
C PHE A 517 -41.04 -37.27 22.32
N ARG A 518 -40.32 -37.67 23.39
CA ARG A 518 -40.28 -39.06 23.87
C ARG A 518 -39.48 -39.23 25.17
N LYS A 519 -40.13 -39.87 26.09
CA LYS A 519 -39.83 -40.65 27.29
C LYS A 519 -38.42 -41.18 27.53
N GLY A 520 -38.03 -41.13 28.80
CA GLY A 520 -37.10 -42.04 29.49
C GLY A 520 -37.01 -41.71 30.98
N LYS A 521 -37.38 -42.65 31.82
CA LYS A 521 -37.68 -42.59 33.26
C LYS A 521 -36.41 -42.70 34.14
N PRO A 522 -36.53 -42.60 35.46
CA PRO A 522 -35.59 -42.00 36.40
C PRO A 522 -34.83 -43.01 37.28
N HIS A 523 -33.82 -42.56 37.99
CA HIS A 523 -33.34 -43.20 39.22
C HIS A 523 -33.01 -42.15 40.29
N GLU A 524 -33.59 -42.40 41.47
CA GLU A 524 -33.45 -41.78 42.77
C GLU A 524 -32.10 -42.14 43.44
N HIS A 525 -31.65 -41.31 44.33
CA HIS A 525 -31.24 -41.41 45.72
C HIS A 525 -30.17 -40.35 46.01
N SER A 526 -30.52 -39.37 46.85
CA SER A 526 -30.31 -39.21 48.30
C SER A 526 -28.82 -39.09 48.65
N ASP A 527 -28.36 -38.00 49.21
CA ASP A 527 -28.31 -37.67 50.62
C ASP A 527 -27.59 -36.32 50.85
N ALA A 528 -28.07 -35.71 51.90
CA ALA A 528 -27.68 -34.45 52.47
C ALA A 528 -26.27 -34.39 53.08
N ALA A 529 -25.64 -33.23 53.08
CA ALA A 529 -24.87 -32.71 54.23
C ALA A 529 -24.61 -31.20 54.08
N GLU A 530 -24.98 -30.50 55.14
CA GLU A 530 -24.81 -29.06 55.38
C GLU A 530 -23.35 -28.64 55.66
N PRO A 531 -23.08 -27.31 55.69
CA PRO A 531 -21.70 -26.73 55.70
C PRO A 531 -21.22 -26.40 57.11
N PRO A 532 -19.95 -26.12 57.29
CA PRO A 532 -19.47 -25.37 58.47
C PRO A 532 -19.01 -23.95 58.18
N LYS A 533 -19.39 -23.12 59.15
CA LYS A 533 -19.22 -21.67 59.31
C LYS A 533 -17.77 -21.28 59.65
N SER A 534 -17.46 -20.04 59.22
CA SER A 534 -16.72 -19.00 59.93
C SER A 534 -15.21 -19.15 60.25
N ASN A 535 -14.45 -18.15 59.77
CA ASN A 535 -13.79 -17.20 60.70
C ASN A 535 -13.10 -16.07 59.94
N ARG A 536 -13.53 -14.84 60.25
CA ARG A 536 -12.70 -13.65 60.11
C ARG A 536 -11.75 -13.53 61.29
N PRO A 537 -10.59 -12.84 61.10
CA PRO A 537 -10.53 -11.54 61.79
C PRO A 537 -9.96 -10.39 60.91
N ARG A 538 -10.45 -9.22 61.28
CA ARG A 538 -9.97 -7.88 60.89
C ARG A 538 -8.57 -7.62 61.41
N HIS A 539 -7.73 -7.02 60.56
CA HIS A 539 -6.73 -6.04 61.07
C HIS A 539 -6.57 -4.89 60.07
N ARG A 540 -6.88 -3.74 60.59
CA ARG A 540 -6.68 -2.40 60.06
C ARG A 540 -5.24 -1.99 60.44
N ARG A 541 -4.44 -1.56 59.44
CA ARG A 541 -3.35 -0.60 59.68
C ARG A 541 -3.04 0.18 58.42
N THR A 542 -3.30 1.47 58.53
CA THR A 542 -2.77 2.58 57.74
C THR A 542 -1.25 2.66 57.90
N LEU A 543 -0.55 2.85 56.79
CA LEU A 543 0.69 3.62 56.77
C LEU A 543 0.96 4.08 55.31
N SER A 544 0.98 5.39 55.17
CA SER A 544 1.54 6.17 54.07
C SER A 544 3.03 5.84 53.86
N GLY A 545 3.44 5.75 52.61
CA GLY A 545 4.85 5.64 52.24
C GLY A 545 5.01 5.74 50.75
N SER A 546 5.19 6.95 50.25
CA SER A 546 5.69 7.26 48.91
C SER A 546 7.11 6.67 48.73
N ALA A 547 7.27 5.77 47.79
CA ALA A 547 8.57 5.43 47.23
C ALA A 547 8.51 5.48 45.71
N SER A 548 9.05 6.55 45.19
CA SER A 548 9.39 6.74 43.79
C SER A 548 10.47 5.76 43.36
N LEU A 549 10.16 4.93 42.38
CA LEU A 549 11.15 4.17 41.62
C LEU A 549 11.64 4.99 40.42
N PRO A 550 12.96 4.96 40.12
CA PRO A 550 13.51 5.81 39.07
C PRO A 550 13.18 5.26 37.69
N GLY A 551 12.58 6.12 36.85
CA GLY A 551 12.34 5.87 35.45
C GLY A 551 13.67 5.77 34.68
N ARG A 552 13.86 4.65 33.97
CA ARG A 552 14.85 4.55 32.90
C ARG A 552 14.31 5.29 31.69
N GLY A 553 14.67 6.57 31.56
CA GLY A 553 14.52 7.32 30.33
C GLY A 553 15.56 6.85 29.31
N GLY A 554 15.11 6.25 28.22
CA GLY A 554 15.95 6.06 27.02
C GLY A 554 16.10 7.40 26.31
N PRO A 555 17.27 7.78 25.79
CA PRO A 555 17.47 9.03 25.08
C PRO A 555 16.90 8.88 23.66
N GLY A 556 15.79 9.52 23.38
CA GLY A 556 15.24 9.51 22.00
C GLY A 556 13.88 10.21 21.82
N VAL A 557 13.09 10.36 22.87
CA VAL A 557 11.70 10.84 22.73
C VAL A 557 11.60 12.37 22.78
N GLU A 558 12.49 13.05 23.48
CA GLU A 558 12.46 14.53 23.56
C GLU A 558 12.92 15.23 22.27
N GLY A 559 13.91 14.68 21.57
CA GLY A 559 14.37 15.24 20.29
C GLY A 559 13.34 15.17 19.15
N VAL A 560 12.43 14.20 19.20
CA VAL A 560 11.34 14.05 18.22
C VAL A 560 10.21 15.04 18.51
N ARG A 561 9.92 15.33 19.77
CA ARG A 561 8.93 16.33 20.19
C ARG A 561 9.31 17.74 19.76
N ASP A 562 10.56 18.13 19.90
CA ASP A 562 11.05 19.45 19.53
C ASP A 562 11.08 19.67 18.00
N TRP A 563 11.33 18.60 17.23
CA TRP A 563 11.27 18.66 15.78
C TRP A 563 9.82 18.84 15.26
N TRP A 564 8.83 18.18 15.92
CA TRP A 564 7.40 18.31 15.59
C TRP A 564 6.83 19.69 15.89
N SER A 565 7.20 20.31 16.99
CA SER A 565 6.75 21.65 17.35
C SER A 565 7.32 22.72 16.43
N SER A 566 8.54 22.52 15.93
CA SER A 566 9.21 23.43 15.00
C SER A 566 8.61 23.41 13.59
N SER A 567 8.15 22.26 13.11
CA SER A 567 7.53 22.14 11.79
C SER A 567 6.10 22.70 11.73
N ARG A 568 5.35 22.69 12.83
CA ARG A 568 4.02 23.37 12.90
C ARG A 568 4.12 24.89 12.80
N ASN A 569 5.14 25.52 13.36
CA ASN A 569 5.34 26.97 13.26
C ASN A 569 5.74 27.41 11.85
N ALA A 570 6.33 26.54 11.05
CA ALA A 570 6.66 26.84 9.66
C ALA A 570 5.43 26.80 8.72
N SER A 571 4.42 25.98 9.02
CA SER A 571 3.20 25.90 8.20
C SER A 571 2.20 27.02 8.49
N GLN A 572 2.19 27.58 9.71
CA GLN A 572 1.33 28.71 10.05
C GLN A 572 1.87 30.06 9.56
N THR A 573 3.18 30.18 9.30
CA THR A 573 3.79 31.41 8.75
C THR A 573 3.61 31.57 7.25
N PHE A 574 3.28 30.52 6.51
CA PHE A 574 3.02 30.60 5.06
C PHE A 574 1.58 31.00 4.69
N SER A 575 0.64 30.97 5.63
CA SER A 575 -0.77 31.32 5.39
C SER A 575 -1.09 32.82 5.55
N SER A 576 -0.16 33.66 6.02
CA SER A 576 -0.41 35.07 6.30
C SER A 576 0.32 36.09 5.42
N ALA A 577 1.01 35.66 4.35
CA ALA A 577 1.74 36.56 3.46
C ALA A 577 1.14 36.57 2.05
N SER A 578 0.01 37.25 1.89
CA SER A 578 -0.46 37.72 0.60
C SER A 578 -1.20 39.03 0.71
N ARG A 579 -0.46 40.14 0.51
CA ARG A 579 -0.94 41.37 -0.16
C ARG A 579 0.23 42.29 -0.54
N PRO A 580 0.25 42.86 -1.76
CA PRO A 580 1.38 43.62 -2.29
C PRO A 580 1.24 45.13 -2.00
N GLY A 581 2.34 45.77 -1.64
CA GLY A 581 2.46 47.22 -1.58
C GLY A 581 3.68 47.68 -2.36
N SER A 582 3.40 48.44 -3.41
CA SER A 582 4.32 49.16 -4.31
C SER A 582 5.23 50.16 -3.59
N ARG A 583 6.52 50.24 -3.97
CA ARG A 583 7.21 51.51 -4.33
C ARG A 583 8.69 51.33 -4.66
N SER A 584 8.98 51.80 -5.85
CA SER A 584 10.22 52.26 -6.49
C SER A 584 11.37 52.74 -5.58
N THR A 585 12.62 52.37 -5.96
CA THR A 585 13.70 53.32 -6.31
C THR A 585 14.99 52.54 -6.67
N THR A 586 15.50 52.78 -7.86
CA THR A 586 16.88 52.57 -8.30
C THR A 586 17.77 53.71 -7.71
N PRO A 587 19.11 53.57 -7.61
CA PRO A 587 20.03 53.49 -8.72
C PRO A 587 21.29 52.58 -8.52
N GLY A 588 21.96 52.23 -9.66
CA GLY A 588 23.30 51.66 -9.71
C GLY A 588 24.39 52.76 -9.62
N PRO A 589 25.65 52.61 -10.20
CA PRO A 589 26.39 51.42 -10.67
C PRO A 589 27.89 51.45 -10.16
N GLU A 590 28.79 50.67 -10.83
CA GLU A 590 30.27 50.65 -10.79
C GLU A 590 30.87 49.49 -10.01
N GLY A 591 31.82 48.75 -10.51
CA GLY A 591 32.89 48.76 -11.46
C GLY A 591 33.66 47.47 -11.33
N GLY A 592 34.05 46.83 -12.38
CA GLY A 592 35.36 46.96 -12.99
C GLY A 592 36.34 45.86 -12.55
N GLY A 593 36.74 44.95 -13.47
CA GLY A 593 37.86 44.05 -13.23
C GLY A 593 38.05 42.98 -14.30
N ARG A 594 38.61 43.34 -15.42
CA ARG A 594 39.16 42.45 -16.46
C ARG A 594 40.42 41.72 -15.96
N ARG A 595 40.66 40.49 -16.46
CA ARG A 595 41.91 39.96 -17.08
C ARG A 595 41.73 38.49 -17.44
N ASN A 596 41.75 38.23 -18.73
CA ASN A 596 42.77 37.78 -19.70
C ASN A 596 43.04 36.27 -19.69
N TYR A 597 42.60 35.68 -20.78
CA TYR A 597 43.26 34.85 -21.82
C TYR A 597 44.54 34.09 -21.43
N GLN A 598 44.53 32.78 -21.66
CA GLN A 598 45.57 32.17 -22.52
C GLN A 598 45.05 30.83 -23.11
N THR A 599 45.02 30.82 -24.43
CA THR A 599 45.00 29.74 -25.40
C THR A 599 46.34 29.00 -25.38
N VAL A 600 46.33 27.67 -25.45
CA VAL A 600 47.41 26.90 -26.12
C VAL A 600 46.75 25.81 -26.96
N ARG A 601 47.18 25.82 -28.20
CA ARG A 601 46.87 24.98 -29.36
C ARG A 601 47.83 23.79 -29.45
N GLN A 602 47.26 22.67 -30.01
CA GLN A 602 47.91 21.70 -30.94
C GLN A 602 48.98 20.72 -30.42
N SER A 603 48.74 19.43 -30.65
CA SER A 603 49.39 18.70 -31.75
C SER A 603 48.71 17.36 -32.00
N GLU A 604 48.40 17.15 -33.28
CA GLU A 604 48.08 15.91 -33.99
C GLU A 604 49.32 14.99 -34.01
N GLU A 605 49.07 13.69 -34.15
CA GLU A 605 49.70 12.69 -35.04
C GLU A 605 49.35 11.30 -34.48
N GLU A 606 48.52 10.52 -35.18
CA GLU A 606 48.81 9.45 -36.16
C GLU A 606 49.70 8.31 -35.63
N GLU A 607 49.15 7.12 -35.64
CA GLU A 607 49.40 5.87 -36.39
C GLU A 607 48.77 4.71 -35.62
N ALA A 608 47.82 3.97 -36.14
CA ALA A 608 47.79 2.91 -37.16
C ALA A 608 48.44 1.57 -36.70
N ILE A 609 47.58 0.49 -36.80
CA ILE A 609 47.94 -0.93 -37.00
C ILE A 609 48.28 -1.75 -35.73
N LEU A 610 47.32 -2.54 -35.27
CA LEU A 610 47.20 -4.00 -35.41
C LEU A 610 45.86 -4.48 -34.84
#